data_04c1437b815f82daf8f398ed1fb91d63
#
_entry.id   04c1437b815f82daf8f398ed1fb91d63
#
_cell.length_a   1.000
_cell.length_b   1.000
_cell.length_c   1.000
_cell.angle_alpha   90.00
_cell.angle_beta   90.00
_cell.angle_gamma   90.00
#
_symmetry.space_group_name_H-M   'P 1'
#
loop_
_entity.id
_entity.type
_entity.pdbx_description
1 polymer ?
#
loop_
_entity_poly.entity_id
_entity_poly.type
_entity_poly.pdbx_seq_one_letter_code
_entity_poly.pdbx_strand_id
1 'polypeptide(L)'
;MKGKVIKYEQDNIDTDVILPGPYLKLHEHSELAEHAMEGMDPDFHAKVKNANIIVTGKNFGCGSSREHAPIALSASGIEAVLALSFARIFYRNSVDGAYLLPIEIDEKTYSSISENDELEIDTDNNQIKNITKNQTYSMNPFPDLIGKIISAGGLFKYKP
;
A
#
# COMPACT_ATOMS: atom_id res chain seq x y z
N MET A 1 -11.42 5.76 3.36
CA MET A 1 -10.50 5.55 4.47
C MET A 1 -9.73 6.84 4.77
N LYS A 2 -9.19 7.00 5.97
CA LYS A 2 -8.46 8.21 6.38
C LYS A 2 -7.18 7.82 7.12
N GLY A 3 -6.09 8.55 6.90
CA GLY A 3 -4.84 8.25 7.57
C GLY A 3 -3.71 9.23 7.27
N LYS A 4 -2.58 9.00 7.94
CA LYS A 4 -1.35 9.78 7.72
C LYS A 4 -0.38 9.04 6.82
N VAL A 5 0.45 9.81 6.17
CA VAL A 5 1.41 9.38 5.14
C VAL A 5 2.77 9.06 5.74
N ILE A 6 3.32 7.91 5.34
CA ILE A 6 4.75 7.62 5.32
C ILE A 6 5.21 7.76 3.87
N LYS A 7 6.13 8.68 3.59
CA LYS A 7 6.59 8.93 2.22
C LYS A 7 7.99 8.38 1.99
N TYR A 8 8.12 7.58 0.93
CA TYR A 8 9.39 7.10 0.41
C TYR A 8 9.62 7.70 -0.97
N GLU A 9 10.71 8.46 -1.14
CA GLU A 9 11.06 9.09 -2.42
C GLU A 9 11.79 8.16 -3.39
N GLN A 10 11.76 6.86 -3.14
CA GLN A 10 12.48 5.84 -3.90
C GLN A 10 11.58 5.18 -4.92
N ASP A 11 12.16 4.87 -6.09
CA ASP A 11 11.62 3.93 -7.06
C ASP A 11 12.11 2.52 -6.76
N ASN A 12 11.43 1.51 -7.35
CA ASN A 12 11.84 0.11 -7.29
C ASN A 12 12.02 -0.44 -5.86
N ILE A 13 11.12 -0.07 -4.94
CA ILE A 13 11.09 -0.72 -3.63
C ILE A 13 10.68 -2.18 -3.83
N ASP A 14 11.64 -3.04 -3.64
CA ASP A 14 11.61 -4.46 -3.94
C ASP A 14 10.93 -5.26 -2.83
N THR A 15 10.32 -6.40 -3.16
CA THR A 15 9.67 -7.28 -2.17
C THR A 15 10.64 -7.82 -1.12
N ASP A 16 11.93 -7.98 -1.45
CA ASP A 16 12.95 -8.39 -0.48
C ASP A 16 13.31 -7.27 0.51
N VAL A 17 13.08 -6.03 0.12
CA VAL A 17 13.21 -4.86 1.00
C VAL A 17 11.99 -4.71 1.89
N ILE A 18 10.80 -4.97 1.34
CA ILE A 18 9.54 -4.93 2.10
C ILE A 18 9.52 -6.04 3.15
N LEU A 19 9.89 -7.26 2.77
CA LEU A 19 10.03 -8.40 3.68
C LEU A 19 11.27 -9.22 3.31
N PRO A 20 12.37 -9.13 4.08
CA PRO A 20 13.60 -9.87 3.78
C PRO A 20 13.42 -11.38 3.74
N GLY A 21 14.16 -12.03 2.84
CA GLY A 21 14.06 -13.46 2.52
C GLY A 21 14.04 -14.43 3.71
N PRO A 22 14.84 -14.24 4.78
CA PRO A 22 14.83 -15.13 5.95
C PRO A 22 13.47 -15.28 6.63
N TYR A 23 12.59 -14.29 6.49
CA TYR A 23 11.26 -14.26 7.14
C TYR A 23 10.15 -14.91 6.31
N LEU A 24 10.44 -15.38 5.10
CA LEU A 24 9.46 -16.08 4.25
C LEU A 24 8.98 -17.43 4.78
N LYS A 25 9.67 -17.98 5.75
CA LYS A 25 9.28 -19.20 6.45
C LYS A 25 8.25 -18.96 7.55
N LEU A 26 7.98 -17.70 7.90
CA LEU A 26 6.97 -17.33 8.88
C LEU A 26 5.57 -17.46 8.26
N HIS A 27 4.61 -17.90 9.04
CA HIS A 27 3.24 -18.13 8.58
C HIS A 27 2.21 -17.24 9.26
N GLU A 28 2.54 -16.76 10.46
CA GLU A 28 1.65 -15.87 11.20
C GLU A 28 1.79 -14.43 10.70
N HIS A 29 0.67 -13.79 10.41
CA HIS A 29 0.66 -12.41 9.91
C HIS A 29 1.32 -11.42 10.89
N SER A 30 1.16 -11.65 12.19
CA SER A 30 1.79 -10.83 13.23
C SER A 30 3.31 -10.92 13.21
N GLU A 31 3.86 -12.11 12.97
CA GLU A 31 5.31 -12.30 12.82
C GLU A 31 5.85 -11.63 11.57
N LEU A 32 5.12 -11.73 10.44
CA LEU A 32 5.49 -11.03 9.21
C LEU A 32 5.48 -9.51 9.39
N ALA A 33 4.51 -8.99 10.14
CA ALA A 33 4.40 -7.57 10.45
C ALA A 33 5.63 -7.03 11.19
N GLU A 34 6.22 -7.82 12.10
CA GLU A 34 7.39 -7.43 12.88
C GLU A 34 8.63 -7.15 12.02
N HIS A 35 8.67 -7.67 10.79
CA HIS A 35 9.78 -7.54 9.85
C HIS A 35 9.45 -6.69 8.62
N ALA A 36 8.27 -6.08 8.58
CA ALA A 36 7.86 -5.23 7.48
C ALA A 36 8.80 -4.03 7.35
N MET A 37 9.26 -3.76 6.12
CA MET A 37 10.18 -2.68 5.75
C MET A 37 11.54 -2.69 6.45
N GLU A 38 11.88 -3.77 7.16
CA GLU A 38 13.16 -3.90 7.88
C GLU A 38 14.37 -3.74 6.95
N GLY A 39 14.22 -4.08 5.67
CA GLY A 39 15.26 -3.95 4.68
C GLY A 39 15.63 -2.50 4.30
N MET A 40 14.83 -1.48 4.68
CA MET A 40 15.12 -0.09 4.33
C MET A 40 14.77 0.96 5.38
N ASP A 41 13.83 0.71 6.26
CA ASP A 41 13.36 1.70 7.24
C ASP A 41 13.33 1.13 8.65
N PRO A 42 14.39 1.30 9.44
CA PRO A 42 14.45 0.79 10.81
C PRO A 42 13.42 1.46 11.73
N ASP A 43 12.88 2.63 11.35
CA ASP A 43 11.88 3.36 12.13
C ASP A 43 10.43 3.06 11.70
N PHE A 44 10.24 2.16 10.73
CA PHE A 44 8.93 1.85 10.18
C PHE A 44 7.89 1.51 11.25
N HIS A 45 8.26 0.66 12.22
CA HIS A 45 7.34 0.26 13.31
C HIS A 45 6.93 1.42 14.23
N ALA A 46 7.77 2.44 14.36
CA ALA A 46 7.39 3.65 15.08
C ALA A 46 6.42 4.51 14.26
N LYS A 47 6.63 4.59 12.96
CA LYS A 47 5.80 5.38 12.02
C LYS A 47 4.40 4.81 11.87
N VAL A 48 4.26 3.48 11.71
CA VAL A 48 2.94 2.85 11.51
C VAL A 48 2.00 2.92 12.71
N LYS A 49 2.50 3.28 13.89
CA LYS A 49 1.65 3.55 15.06
C LYS A 49 0.72 4.75 14.83
N ASN A 50 1.11 5.66 13.94
CA ASN A 50 0.40 6.90 13.69
C ASN A 50 0.08 7.13 12.20
N ALA A 51 0.51 6.23 11.31
CA ALA A 51 0.34 6.34 9.88
C ALA A 51 -0.05 4.98 9.28
N ASN A 52 -0.90 5.00 8.27
CA ASN A 52 -1.44 3.80 7.62
C ASN A 52 -1.46 3.90 6.09
N ILE A 53 -0.85 4.94 5.54
CA ILE A 53 -0.76 5.16 4.09
C ILE A 53 0.71 5.32 3.71
N ILE A 54 1.19 4.51 2.76
CA ILE A 54 2.49 4.71 2.13
C ILE A 54 2.30 5.50 0.83
N VAL A 55 3.16 6.51 0.60
CA VAL A 55 3.27 7.20 -0.69
C VAL A 55 4.69 7.00 -1.21
N THR A 56 4.82 6.54 -2.46
CA THR A 56 6.11 6.11 -3.01
C THR A 56 6.23 6.33 -4.51
N GLY A 57 7.42 6.11 -5.06
CA GLY A 57 7.75 6.28 -6.48
C GLY A 57 7.24 5.15 -7.38
N LYS A 58 8.01 4.85 -8.43
CA LYS A 58 7.65 3.89 -9.49
C LYS A 58 7.98 2.47 -9.10
N ASN A 59 7.23 1.52 -9.71
CA ASN A 59 7.51 0.09 -9.68
C ASN A 59 7.60 -0.49 -8.24
N PHE A 60 6.67 -0.07 -7.37
CA PHE A 60 6.60 -0.57 -5.99
C PHE A 60 6.24 -2.07 -5.96
N GLY A 61 6.94 -2.81 -5.11
CA GLY A 61 6.72 -4.25 -4.96
C GLY A 61 7.35 -5.09 -6.07
N CYS A 62 8.38 -4.56 -6.78
CA CYS A 62 9.14 -5.32 -7.76
C CYS A 62 9.91 -6.48 -7.10
N GLY A 63 10.59 -7.30 -7.92
CA GLY A 63 11.32 -8.46 -7.43
C GLY A 63 10.51 -9.75 -7.50
N SER A 64 10.53 -10.56 -6.46
CA SER A 64 9.89 -11.87 -6.50
C SER A 64 8.38 -11.83 -6.23
N SER A 65 7.67 -12.87 -6.72
CA SER A 65 6.21 -12.99 -6.66
C SER A 65 5.68 -13.39 -5.27
N ARG A 66 6.12 -12.68 -4.22
CA ARG A 66 5.81 -13.04 -2.84
C ARG A 66 4.55 -12.36 -2.34
N GLU A 67 3.54 -13.15 -2.00
CA GLU A 67 2.33 -12.67 -1.31
C GLU A 67 2.64 -12.15 0.11
N HIS A 68 3.71 -12.61 0.71
CA HIS A 68 4.16 -12.20 2.05
C HIS A 68 4.40 -10.68 2.18
N ALA A 69 4.82 -10.01 1.11
CA ALA A 69 5.10 -8.57 1.16
C ALA A 69 3.83 -7.73 1.43
N PRO A 70 2.73 -7.84 0.67
CA PRO A 70 1.50 -7.12 1.00
C PRO A 70 0.86 -7.59 2.32
N ILE A 71 1.03 -8.87 2.71
CA ILE A 71 0.57 -9.36 4.01
C ILE A 71 1.32 -8.65 5.15
N ALA A 72 2.65 -8.57 5.08
CA ALA A 72 3.47 -7.94 6.10
C ALA A 72 3.10 -6.46 6.29
N LEU A 73 2.92 -5.73 5.19
CA LEU A 73 2.48 -4.32 5.23
C LEU A 73 1.09 -4.18 5.86
N SER A 74 0.14 -4.97 5.40
CA SER A 74 -1.24 -4.93 5.93
C SER A 74 -1.28 -5.28 7.41
N ALA A 75 -0.59 -6.34 7.81
CA ALA A 75 -0.55 -6.78 9.20
C ALA A 75 0.16 -5.78 10.13
N SER A 76 1.08 -4.97 9.59
CA SER A 76 1.72 -3.88 10.34
C SER A 76 0.82 -2.64 10.49
N GLY A 77 -0.32 -2.58 9.79
CA GLY A 77 -1.29 -1.49 9.88
C GLY A 77 -1.38 -0.60 8.64
N ILE A 78 -0.69 -0.93 7.55
CA ILE A 78 -0.83 -0.20 6.28
C ILE A 78 -2.14 -0.62 5.59
N GLU A 79 -2.98 0.35 5.27
CA GLU A 79 -4.26 0.14 4.59
C GLU A 79 -4.22 0.50 3.10
N ALA A 80 -3.33 1.43 2.71
CA ALA A 80 -3.15 1.82 1.31
C ALA A 80 -1.70 2.13 0.97
N VAL A 81 -1.34 1.84 -0.27
CA VAL A 81 -0.10 2.30 -0.89
C VAL A 81 -0.47 3.12 -2.12
N LEU A 82 -0.03 4.37 -2.16
CA LEU A 82 -0.14 5.27 -3.30
C LEU A 82 1.22 5.30 -4.00
N ALA A 83 1.29 4.85 -5.23
CA ALA A 83 2.53 4.79 -5.99
C ALA A 83 2.35 5.35 -7.41
N LEU A 84 3.45 5.80 -8.00
CA LEU A 84 3.45 6.19 -9.42
C LEU A 84 3.19 4.99 -10.34
N SER A 85 3.63 3.80 -9.93
CA SER A 85 3.27 2.53 -10.54
C SER A 85 3.59 1.35 -9.60
N PHE A 86 3.02 0.19 -9.89
CA PHE A 86 3.23 -1.06 -9.15
C PHE A 86 3.80 -2.15 -10.05
N ALA A 87 4.57 -3.06 -9.47
CA ALA A 87 4.82 -4.35 -10.09
C ALA A 87 3.51 -5.16 -10.15
N ARG A 88 3.23 -5.80 -11.31
CA ARG A 88 1.95 -6.49 -11.57
C ARG A 88 1.58 -7.51 -10.50
N ILE A 89 2.55 -8.30 -10.06
CA ILE A 89 2.30 -9.39 -9.11
C ILE A 89 1.97 -8.83 -7.73
N PHE A 90 2.71 -7.80 -7.27
CA PHE A 90 2.41 -7.13 -6.00
C PHE A 90 1.00 -6.53 -6.00
N TYR A 91 0.64 -5.81 -7.08
CA TYR A 91 -0.70 -5.25 -7.24
C TYR A 91 -1.78 -6.32 -7.14
N ARG A 92 -1.62 -7.40 -7.92
CA ARG A 92 -2.57 -8.52 -7.92
C ARG A 92 -2.69 -9.20 -6.55
N ASN A 93 -1.56 -9.50 -5.91
CA ASN A 93 -1.57 -10.14 -4.59
C ASN A 93 -2.26 -9.26 -3.54
N SER A 94 -2.03 -7.95 -3.59
CA SER A 94 -2.70 -6.98 -2.70
C SER A 94 -4.22 -7.00 -2.85
N VAL A 95 -4.71 -7.07 -4.09
CA VAL A 95 -6.14 -7.12 -4.43
C VAL A 95 -6.75 -8.49 -4.11
N ASP A 96 -6.09 -9.57 -4.54
CA ASP A 96 -6.61 -10.93 -4.40
C ASP A 96 -6.83 -11.32 -2.93
N GLY A 97 -5.94 -10.88 -2.05
CA GLY A 97 -6.08 -11.06 -0.61
C GLY A 97 -6.87 -9.95 0.09
N ALA A 98 -7.20 -8.87 -0.62
CA ALA A 98 -7.73 -7.63 -0.06
C ALA A 98 -6.89 -7.12 1.14
N TYR A 99 -5.56 -7.24 1.03
CA TYR A 99 -4.66 -6.90 2.11
C TYR A 99 -4.53 -5.40 2.30
N LEU A 100 -4.38 -4.65 1.20
CA LEU A 100 -4.27 -3.20 1.18
C LEU A 100 -4.77 -2.66 -0.18
N LEU A 101 -5.03 -1.36 -0.24
CA LEU A 101 -5.44 -0.68 -1.47
C LEU A 101 -4.20 -0.22 -2.27
N PRO A 102 -3.89 -0.83 -3.42
CA PRO A 102 -2.83 -0.35 -4.30
C PRO A 102 -3.40 0.71 -5.26
N ILE A 103 -3.08 1.98 -5.03
CA ILE A 103 -3.62 3.11 -5.79
C ILE A 103 -2.51 3.75 -6.62
N GLU A 104 -2.67 3.76 -7.94
CA GLU A 104 -1.79 4.50 -8.82
C GLU A 104 -2.16 5.98 -8.85
N ILE A 105 -1.15 6.83 -8.67
CA ILE A 105 -1.25 8.28 -8.68
C ILE A 105 -0.31 8.88 -9.72
N ASP A 106 -0.62 10.09 -10.19
CA ASP A 106 0.24 10.81 -11.12
C ASP A 106 1.38 11.57 -10.42
N GLU A 107 2.35 12.02 -11.21
CA GLU A 107 3.51 12.79 -10.72
C GLU A 107 3.11 14.06 -9.96
N LYS A 108 2.04 14.73 -10.37
CA LYS A 108 1.54 15.94 -9.73
C LYS A 108 1.02 15.64 -8.32
N THR A 109 0.22 14.61 -8.19
CA THR A 109 -0.31 14.14 -6.89
C THR A 109 0.82 13.67 -5.98
N TYR A 110 1.74 12.86 -6.51
CA TYR A 110 2.91 12.39 -5.79
C TYR A 110 3.77 13.52 -5.23
N SER A 111 4.07 14.53 -6.07
CA SER A 111 4.90 15.68 -5.69
C SER A 111 4.22 16.59 -4.67
N SER A 112 2.88 16.60 -4.65
CA SER A 112 2.09 17.47 -3.78
C SER A 112 1.88 16.90 -2.37
N ILE A 113 2.04 15.59 -2.19
CA ILE A 113 1.88 14.92 -0.89
C ILE A 113 3.22 14.87 -0.17
N SER A 114 3.21 15.20 1.11
CA SER A 114 4.40 15.20 1.98
C SER A 114 4.28 14.16 3.09
N GLU A 115 5.42 13.82 3.70
CA GLU A 115 5.47 13.02 4.93
C GLU A 115 4.56 13.60 6.00
N ASN A 116 3.80 12.76 6.69
CA ASN A 116 2.83 13.10 7.73
C ASN A 116 1.60 13.88 7.26
N ASP A 117 1.41 14.14 5.96
CA ASP A 117 0.13 14.66 5.48
C ASP A 117 -1.01 13.72 5.86
N GLU A 118 -2.14 14.27 6.25
CA GLU A 118 -3.37 13.52 6.50
C GLU A 118 -4.21 13.45 5.23
N LEU A 119 -4.46 12.24 4.77
CA LEU A 119 -5.25 11.98 3.56
C LEU A 119 -6.58 11.31 3.90
N GLU A 120 -7.60 11.63 3.12
CA GLU A 120 -8.86 10.90 3.03
C GLU A 120 -9.00 10.33 1.62
N ILE A 121 -9.09 9.01 1.51
CA ILE A 121 -9.26 8.30 0.25
C ILE A 121 -10.70 7.87 0.12
N ASP A 122 -11.38 8.38 -0.90
CA ASP A 122 -12.75 8.08 -1.26
C ASP A 122 -12.78 7.30 -2.57
N THR A 123 -12.87 5.99 -2.47
CA THR A 123 -12.88 5.08 -3.62
C THR A 123 -14.19 5.14 -4.39
N ASP A 124 -15.29 5.53 -3.76
CA ASP A 124 -16.60 5.62 -4.41
C ASP A 124 -16.69 6.84 -5.35
N ASN A 125 -16.05 7.94 -4.94
CA ASN A 125 -15.98 9.17 -5.73
C ASN A 125 -14.65 9.34 -6.47
N ASN A 126 -13.74 8.37 -6.38
CA ASN A 126 -12.42 8.38 -7.01
C ASN A 126 -11.60 9.63 -6.68
N GLN A 127 -11.55 9.97 -5.41
CA GLN A 127 -10.88 11.17 -4.90
C GLN A 127 -9.91 10.87 -3.76
N ILE A 128 -8.83 11.62 -3.75
CA ILE A 128 -7.88 11.70 -2.63
C ILE A 128 -7.90 13.13 -2.13
N LYS A 129 -8.31 13.35 -0.88
CA LYS A 129 -8.27 14.67 -0.23
C LYS A 129 -7.06 14.74 0.68
N ASN A 130 -6.19 15.70 0.46
CA ASN A 130 -5.14 16.07 1.40
C ASN A 130 -5.72 17.07 2.40
N ILE A 131 -6.05 16.60 3.60
CA ILE A 131 -6.66 17.40 4.66
C ILE A 131 -5.68 18.46 5.15
N THR A 132 -4.41 18.08 5.32
CA THR A 132 -3.34 18.98 5.81
C THR A 132 -3.16 20.19 4.90
N LYS A 133 -3.23 20.00 3.59
CA LYS A 133 -3.01 21.07 2.59
C LYS A 133 -4.29 21.63 1.97
N ASN A 134 -5.45 21.09 2.35
CA ASN A 134 -6.74 21.44 1.78
C ASN A 134 -6.76 21.33 0.23
N GLN A 135 -6.26 20.22 -0.28
CA GLN A 135 -6.18 19.92 -1.72
C GLN A 135 -6.90 18.61 -2.03
N THR A 136 -7.47 18.53 -3.22
CA THR A 136 -8.15 17.31 -3.71
C THR A 136 -7.55 16.89 -5.03
N TYR A 137 -7.29 15.59 -5.17
CA TYR A 137 -6.77 14.96 -6.37
C TYR A 137 -7.77 13.90 -6.86
N SER A 138 -7.82 13.72 -8.19
CA SER A 138 -8.54 12.59 -8.79
C SER A 138 -7.67 11.35 -8.74
N MET A 139 -8.29 10.19 -8.52
CA MET A 139 -7.65 8.90 -8.71
C MET A 139 -8.35 8.12 -9.82
N ASN A 140 -7.62 7.23 -10.47
CA ASN A 140 -8.23 6.31 -11.42
C ASN A 140 -9.16 5.36 -10.67
N PRO A 141 -10.41 5.14 -11.17
CA PRO A 141 -11.30 4.18 -10.57
C PRO A 141 -10.72 2.77 -10.65
N PHE A 142 -10.94 1.97 -9.62
CA PHE A 142 -10.69 0.54 -9.75
C PHE A 142 -11.65 -0.05 -10.82
N PRO A 143 -11.15 -0.95 -11.71
CA PRO A 143 -12.05 -1.71 -12.55
C PRO A 143 -13.14 -2.41 -11.72
N ASP A 144 -14.36 -2.49 -12.25
CA ASP A 144 -15.53 -2.99 -11.50
C ASP A 144 -15.27 -4.32 -10.79
N LEU A 145 -14.59 -5.26 -11.46
CA LEU A 145 -14.26 -6.56 -10.88
C LEU A 145 -13.30 -6.41 -9.69
N ILE A 146 -12.30 -5.57 -9.82
CA ILE A 146 -11.31 -5.29 -8.76
C ILE A 146 -11.99 -4.69 -7.54
N GLY A 147 -12.85 -3.69 -7.75
CA GLY A 147 -13.63 -3.07 -6.68
C GLY A 147 -14.51 -4.07 -5.94
N LYS A 148 -15.16 -5.00 -6.66
CA LYS A 148 -15.98 -6.07 -6.09
C LYS A 148 -15.16 -7.07 -5.27
N ILE A 149 -13.98 -7.46 -5.75
CA ILE A 149 -13.07 -8.36 -5.03
C ILE A 149 -12.60 -7.73 -3.72
N ILE A 150 -12.16 -6.47 -3.77
CA ILE A 150 -11.73 -5.71 -2.57
C ILE A 150 -12.89 -5.60 -1.57
N SER A 151 -14.07 -5.21 -2.03
CA SER A 151 -15.27 -5.06 -1.18
C SER A 151 -15.73 -6.38 -0.55
N ALA A 152 -15.51 -7.51 -1.23
CA ALA A 152 -15.80 -8.84 -0.71
C ALA A 152 -14.80 -9.31 0.36
N GLY A 153 -13.65 -8.62 0.50
CA GLY A 153 -12.56 -9.05 1.37
C GLY A 153 -11.65 -10.09 0.74
N GLY A 154 -11.49 -10.03 -0.58
CA GLY A 154 -10.58 -10.85 -1.36
C GLY A 154 -11.25 -11.79 -2.37
N LEU A 155 -10.43 -12.31 -3.28
CA LEU A 155 -10.87 -13.15 -4.39
C LEU A 155 -11.62 -14.40 -3.93
N PHE A 156 -11.15 -15.08 -2.88
CA PHE A 156 -11.77 -16.30 -2.36
C PHE A 156 -13.13 -16.07 -1.68
N LYS A 157 -13.42 -14.84 -1.29
CA LYS A 157 -14.72 -14.45 -0.70
C LYS A 157 -15.67 -13.86 -1.73
N TYR A 158 -15.15 -13.46 -2.88
CA TYR A 158 -15.96 -12.90 -3.97
C TYR A 158 -16.84 -14.01 -4.59
N LYS A 159 -18.12 -13.70 -4.73
CA LYS A 159 -19.09 -14.56 -5.45
C LYS A 159 -19.64 -13.75 -6.63
N PRO A 160 -19.43 -14.20 -7.88
CA PRO A 160 -19.92 -13.52 -9.08
C PRO A 160 -21.45 -13.49 -9.17
#